data_6aa1d5ca688dffeb329b0d9371bcb2f8
#
_entry.id   6aa1d5ca688dffeb329b0d9371bcb2f8
#
_cell.length_a   1.000
_cell.length_b   1.000
_cell.length_c   1.000
_cell.angle_alpha   90.00
_cell.angle_beta   90.00
_cell.angle_gamma   90.00
#
_symmetry.space_group_name_H-M   'P 1'
#
loop_
_entity.id
_entity.type
_entity.pdbx_description
1 polymer ?
#
loop_
_entity_poly.entity_id
_entity_poly.type
_entity_poly.pdbx_seq_one_letter_code
_entity_poly.pdbx_strand_id
1 'polypeptide(L)'
;MPAEFQLLQVPYEHPDVTALTSAAQEFYITIYGGPDETPFTSADFSPPTGAFLVGYLDDQAVAMGGWRFRPPGVPRVAQRPAEIKRMFVREQVRGQGFARMVLAALEASAAAAGADWMLLETGQPQVAAVGLYRSSGFVDVEPFGHYADSPLALSLGHPLRSPQPPSAPDRAEYPISNNVMVVTWIRPRSIR
;
A
#
# COMPACT_ATOMS: atom_id res chain seq x y z
N MET A 1 2.14 -28.38 0.91
CA MET A 1 1.35 -27.42 0.11
C MET A 1 2.25 -26.23 -0.16
N PRO A 2 2.21 -25.60 -1.35
CA PRO A 2 2.94 -24.35 -1.51
C PRO A 2 2.37 -23.31 -0.55
N ALA A 3 3.23 -22.50 0.07
CA ALA A 3 2.83 -21.40 0.93
C ALA A 3 1.91 -20.44 0.16
N GLU A 4 0.74 -20.14 0.68
CA GLU A 4 -0.25 -19.27 0.05
C GLU A 4 -0.19 -17.89 0.67
N PHE A 5 0.01 -16.86 -0.16
CA PHE A 5 -0.05 -15.48 0.29
C PHE A 5 -1.41 -14.87 -0.02
N GLN A 6 -2.07 -14.34 0.99
CA GLN A 6 -3.39 -13.71 0.89
C GLN A 6 -3.34 -12.28 1.42
N LEU A 7 -4.09 -11.38 0.79
CA LEU A 7 -4.29 -10.00 1.27
C LEU A 7 -5.73 -9.85 1.75
N LEU A 8 -5.89 -9.42 2.99
CA LEU A 8 -7.19 -9.16 3.59
C LEU A 8 -7.30 -7.69 3.98
N GLN A 9 -8.45 -7.09 3.68
CA GLN A 9 -8.78 -5.78 4.24
C GLN A 9 -9.26 -5.95 5.68
N VAL A 10 -8.66 -5.21 6.58
CA VAL A 10 -8.95 -5.28 8.02
C VAL A 10 -9.12 -3.86 8.60
N PRO A 11 -9.83 -3.69 9.72
CA PRO A 11 -9.82 -2.44 10.47
C PRO A 11 -8.40 -2.10 10.93
N TYR A 12 -8.06 -0.80 11.02
CA TYR A 12 -6.73 -0.37 11.47
C TYR A 12 -6.40 -0.85 12.89
N GLU A 13 -7.42 -1.03 13.74
CA GLU A 13 -7.31 -1.54 15.12
C GLU A 13 -7.09 -3.06 15.21
N HIS A 14 -7.02 -3.75 14.08
CA HIS A 14 -6.81 -5.21 14.10
C HIS A 14 -5.50 -5.58 14.82
N PRO A 15 -5.47 -6.64 15.66
CA PRO A 15 -4.27 -7.02 16.43
C PRO A 15 -3.02 -7.23 15.56
N ASP A 16 -3.17 -7.80 14.37
CA ASP A 16 -2.06 -8.02 13.45
C ASP A 16 -1.49 -6.71 12.87
N VAL A 17 -2.33 -5.69 12.69
CA VAL A 17 -1.86 -4.34 12.31
C VAL A 17 -1.00 -3.76 13.42
N THR A 18 -1.43 -3.90 14.68
CA THR A 18 -0.65 -3.45 15.84
C THR A 18 0.71 -4.15 15.90
N ALA A 19 0.75 -5.49 15.74
CA ALA A 19 1.97 -6.27 15.76
C ALA A 19 2.94 -5.92 14.62
N LEU A 20 2.42 -5.71 13.41
CA LEU A 20 3.23 -5.31 12.25
C LEU A 20 3.69 -3.85 12.36
N THR A 21 2.86 -2.96 12.91
CA THR A 21 3.23 -1.56 13.16
C THR A 21 4.38 -1.48 14.18
N SER A 22 4.33 -2.25 15.26
CA SER A 22 5.43 -2.31 16.23
C SER A 22 6.74 -2.73 15.56
N ALA A 23 6.71 -3.78 14.75
CA ALA A 23 7.90 -4.23 14.00
C ALA A 23 8.40 -3.18 12.98
N ALA A 24 7.49 -2.44 12.35
CA ALA A 24 7.86 -1.34 11.46
C ALA A 24 8.50 -0.18 12.22
N GLN A 25 8.00 0.17 13.39
CA GLN A 25 8.56 1.23 14.23
C GLN A 25 9.99 0.87 14.73
N GLU A 26 10.23 -0.36 15.14
CA GLU A 26 11.57 -0.84 15.48
C GLU A 26 12.55 -0.68 14.30
N PHE A 27 12.10 -1.01 13.11
CA PHE A 27 12.89 -0.81 11.88
C PHE A 27 13.19 0.68 11.63
N TYR A 28 12.22 1.58 11.81
CA TYR A 28 12.43 3.02 11.62
C TYR A 28 13.37 3.59 12.68
N ILE A 29 13.26 3.20 13.93
CA ILE A 29 14.20 3.59 14.99
C ILE A 29 15.64 3.20 14.62
N THR A 30 15.83 2.00 14.07
CA THR A 30 17.16 1.53 13.64
C THR A 30 17.73 2.38 12.49
N ILE A 31 16.90 2.83 11.55
CA ILE A 31 17.35 3.57 10.35
C ILE A 31 17.46 5.07 10.61
N TYR A 32 16.50 5.64 11.35
CA TYR A 32 16.35 7.09 11.49
C TYR A 32 16.67 7.61 12.90
N GLY A 33 16.86 6.70 13.86
CA GLY A 33 17.06 7.06 15.26
C GLY A 33 15.78 7.43 16.03
N GLY A 34 14.60 7.35 15.37
CA GLY A 34 13.29 7.65 15.95
C GLY A 34 12.15 6.94 15.23
N PRO A 35 10.96 6.89 15.85
CA PRO A 35 9.77 6.30 15.26
C PRO A 35 9.19 7.21 14.16
N ASP A 36 8.29 6.64 13.33
CA ASP A 36 7.45 7.45 12.45
C ASP A 36 6.33 8.11 13.26
N GLU A 37 6.33 9.44 13.28
CA GLU A 37 5.40 10.31 14.03
C GLU A 37 4.30 10.91 13.16
N THR A 38 4.13 10.44 11.91
CA THR A 38 3.07 10.94 11.03
C THR A 38 1.70 10.83 11.69
N PRO A 39 0.97 11.94 11.88
CA PRO A 39 -0.34 11.91 12.51
C PRO A 39 -1.39 11.32 11.57
N PHE A 40 -2.26 10.47 12.12
CA PHE A 40 -3.45 9.93 11.45
C PHE A 40 -4.44 9.42 12.51
N THR A 41 -5.65 9.13 12.07
CA THR A 41 -6.68 8.46 12.87
C THR A 41 -7.04 7.12 12.22
N SER A 42 -7.60 6.19 12.97
CA SER A 42 -8.08 4.92 12.41
C SER A 42 -9.15 5.12 11.33
N ALA A 43 -9.96 6.16 11.46
CA ALA A 43 -10.97 6.53 10.47
C ALA A 43 -10.38 6.88 9.10
N ASP A 44 -9.13 7.34 9.04
CA ASP A 44 -8.43 7.63 7.77
C ASP A 44 -8.30 6.38 6.89
N PHE A 45 -8.24 5.19 7.50
CA PHE A 45 -8.08 3.91 6.83
C PHE A 45 -9.37 3.09 6.74
N SER A 46 -10.51 3.74 6.90
CA SER A 46 -11.83 3.11 6.78
C SER A 46 -12.56 3.61 5.54
N PRO A 47 -13.35 2.74 4.84
CA PRO A 47 -14.19 3.19 3.74
C PRO A 47 -15.18 4.28 4.19
N PRO A 48 -15.45 5.28 3.34
CA PRO A 48 -14.95 5.49 1.98
C PRO A 48 -13.64 6.29 1.91
N THR A 49 -13.02 6.64 3.03
CA THR A 49 -11.88 7.57 3.13
C THR A 49 -10.53 6.90 2.92
N GLY A 50 -10.47 5.58 3.07
CA GLY A 50 -9.27 4.78 2.92
C GLY A 50 -9.52 3.30 3.12
N ALA A 51 -8.43 2.53 3.17
CA ALA A 51 -8.44 1.10 3.49
C ALA A 51 -7.10 0.68 4.09
N PHE A 52 -7.12 -0.40 4.89
CA PHE A 52 -5.92 -1.03 5.42
C PHE A 52 -5.89 -2.52 5.06
N LEU A 53 -4.75 -3.00 4.58
CA LEU A 53 -4.55 -4.38 4.16
C LEU A 53 -3.49 -5.05 5.01
N VAL A 54 -3.73 -6.31 5.35
CA VAL A 54 -2.73 -7.22 5.96
C VAL A 54 -2.50 -8.40 5.02
N GLY A 55 -1.24 -8.72 4.80
CA GLY A 55 -0.80 -9.87 4.02
C GLY A 55 -0.43 -11.03 4.94
N TYR A 56 -1.05 -12.17 4.69
CA TYR A 56 -0.84 -13.42 5.42
C TYR A 56 -0.10 -14.44 4.56
N LEU A 57 0.88 -15.10 5.14
CA LEU A 57 1.58 -16.24 4.56
C LEU A 57 1.39 -17.41 5.52
N ASP A 58 0.69 -18.47 5.09
CA ASP A 58 0.34 -19.62 5.95
C ASP A 58 -0.23 -19.16 7.31
N ASP A 59 -1.27 -18.31 7.27
CA ASP A 59 -1.98 -17.71 8.42
C ASP A 59 -1.14 -16.77 9.31
N GLN A 60 0.11 -16.50 8.95
CA GLN A 60 0.95 -15.53 9.67
C GLN A 60 0.90 -14.16 9.01
N ALA A 61 0.62 -13.12 9.78
CA ALA A 61 0.67 -11.74 9.32
C ALA A 61 2.12 -11.31 9.05
N VAL A 62 2.46 -11.09 7.77
CA VAL A 62 3.83 -10.82 7.33
C VAL A 62 4.01 -9.51 6.58
N ALA A 63 2.93 -8.92 6.11
CA ALA A 63 2.95 -7.67 5.36
C ALA A 63 1.76 -6.79 5.70
N MET A 64 1.89 -5.50 5.52
CA MET A 64 0.78 -4.56 5.69
C MET A 64 0.95 -3.32 4.82
N GLY A 65 -0.11 -2.57 4.67
CA GLY A 65 -0.14 -1.23 4.13
C GLY A 65 -1.54 -0.66 4.12
N GLY A 66 -1.66 0.66 4.16
CA GLY A 66 -2.93 1.36 4.05
C GLY A 66 -2.83 2.50 3.05
N TRP A 67 -3.97 2.99 2.63
CA TRP A 67 -4.10 4.23 1.89
C TRP A 67 -5.24 5.07 2.46
N ARG A 68 -5.12 6.39 2.32
CA ARG A 68 -6.16 7.36 2.67
C ARG A 68 -6.25 8.44 1.61
N PHE A 69 -7.41 9.07 1.45
CA PHE A 69 -7.50 10.27 0.63
C PHE A 69 -6.76 11.45 1.26
N ARG A 70 -6.27 12.32 0.40
CA ARG A 70 -5.66 13.60 0.78
C ARG A 70 -6.42 14.76 0.13
N PRO A 71 -6.28 15.98 0.70
CA PRO A 71 -6.71 17.19 0.00
C PRO A 71 -5.99 17.30 -1.36
N PRO A 72 -6.65 17.82 -2.41
CA PRO A 72 -6.02 18.15 -3.68
C PRO A 72 -4.85 19.13 -3.52
N GLY A 73 -3.93 19.14 -4.49
CA GLY A 73 -2.88 20.16 -4.53
C GLY A 73 -1.47 19.59 -4.72
N VAL A 74 -1.26 18.30 -4.48
CA VAL A 74 0.03 17.63 -4.76
C VAL A 74 -0.25 16.26 -5.38
N PRO A 75 0.33 15.96 -6.57
CA PRO A 75 0.82 16.96 -7.52
C PRO A 75 -0.32 17.87 -7.95
N ARG A 76 -0.03 19.07 -8.45
CA ARG A 76 -1.07 20.04 -8.79
C ARG A 76 -2.13 19.55 -9.77
N VAL A 77 -1.80 18.52 -10.56
CA VAL A 77 -2.72 17.87 -11.51
C VAL A 77 -3.68 16.90 -10.84
N ALA A 78 -3.40 16.45 -9.62
CA ALA A 78 -4.24 15.49 -8.90
C ALA A 78 -5.50 16.19 -8.36
N GLN A 79 -6.66 15.61 -8.65
CA GLN A 79 -7.95 16.10 -8.17
C GLN A 79 -8.39 15.35 -6.90
N ARG A 80 -8.07 14.06 -6.84
CA ARG A 80 -8.45 13.18 -5.72
C ARG A 80 -7.31 12.23 -5.36
N PRO A 81 -6.19 12.76 -4.85
CA PRO A 81 -5.03 11.92 -4.52
C PRO A 81 -5.28 11.05 -3.30
N ALA A 82 -4.76 9.82 -3.36
CA ALA A 82 -4.64 8.91 -2.23
C ALA A 82 -3.17 8.81 -1.78
N GLU A 83 -2.93 8.58 -0.51
CA GLU A 83 -1.59 8.45 0.08
C GLU A 83 -1.41 7.09 0.73
N ILE A 84 -0.34 6.38 0.34
CA ILE A 84 0.09 5.15 1.03
C ILE A 84 0.71 5.51 2.37
N LYS A 85 0.33 4.74 3.37
CA LYS A 85 0.91 4.80 4.72
C LYS A 85 1.21 3.41 5.24
N ARG A 86 2.21 3.32 6.13
CA ARG A 86 2.51 2.11 6.91
C ARG A 86 2.78 0.85 6.07
N MET A 87 3.31 1.01 4.84
CA MET A 87 3.67 -0.15 4.04
C MET A 87 4.92 -0.83 4.61
N PHE A 88 4.78 -2.09 4.98
CA PHE A 88 5.83 -2.87 5.63
C PHE A 88 5.75 -4.34 5.25
N VAL A 89 6.90 -5.01 5.19
CA VAL A 89 7.03 -6.47 5.02
C VAL A 89 8.10 -6.96 6.01
N ARG A 90 7.75 -7.99 6.79
CA ARG A 90 8.68 -8.62 7.73
C ARG A 90 9.96 -9.05 7.02
N GLU A 91 11.09 -8.84 7.66
CA GLU A 91 12.42 -9.09 7.09
C GLU A 91 12.59 -10.52 6.57
N GLN A 92 12.10 -11.50 7.34
CA GLN A 92 12.25 -12.93 7.05
C GLN A 92 11.60 -13.37 5.72
N VAL A 93 10.67 -12.58 5.20
CA VAL A 93 9.94 -12.90 3.95
C VAL A 93 10.17 -11.87 2.83
N ARG A 94 11.13 -10.95 3.00
CA ARG A 94 11.50 -10.00 1.95
C ARG A 94 12.08 -10.72 0.72
N GLY A 95 12.10 -10.03 -0.41
CA GLY A 95 12.63 -10.59 -1.69
C GLY A 95 11.68 -11.55 -2.41
N GLN A 96 10.52 -11.88 -1.82
CA GLN A 96 9.52 -12.80 -2.40
C GLN A 96 8.42 -12.09 -3.21
N GLY A 97 8.49 -10.76 -3.37
CA GLY A 97 7.52 -10.00 -4.15
C GLY A 97 6.31 -9.49 -3.36
N PHE A 98 6.15 -9.82 -2.08
CA PHE A 98 4.97 -9.45 -1.29
C PHE A 98 4.75 -7.94 -1.20
N ALA A 99 5.81 -7.14 -1.08
CA ALA A 99 5.70 -5.69 -1.10
C ALA A 99 5.04 -5.17 -2.41
N ARG A 100 5.38 -5.76 -3.56
CA ARG A 100 4.78 -5.40 -4.85
C ARG A 100 3.31 -5.81 -4.92
N MET A 101 2.95 -6.96 -4.32
CA MET A 101 1.56 -7.41 -4.25
C MET A 101 0.71 -6.48 -3.36
N VAL A 102 1.25 -6.08 -2.19
CA VAL A 102 0.59 -5.09 -1.32
C VAL A 102 0.40 -3.78 -2.06
N LEU A 103 1.45 -3.25 -2.70
CA LEU A 103 1.39 -1.99 -3.45
C LEU A 103 0.31 -2.04 -4.54
N ALA A 104 0.30 -3.08 -5.37
CA ALA A 104 -0.68 -3.23 -6.44
C ALA A 104 -2.12 -3.31 -5.91
N ALA A 105 -2.35 -3.98 -4.79
CA ALA A 105 -3.66 -4.07 -4.16
C ALA A 105 -4.12 -2.72 -3.58
N LEU A 106 -3.20 -1.95 -2.98
CA LEU A 106 -3.50 -0.59 -2.50
C LEU A 106 -3.87 0.34 -3.66
N GLU A 107 -3.12 0.30 -4.77
CA GLU A 107 -3.39 1.09 -5.97
C GLU A 107 -4.75 0.72 -6.58
N ALA A 108 -5.05 -0.57 -6.72
CA ALA A 108 -6.33 -1.05 -7.23
C ALA A 108 -7.50 -0.62 -6.34
N SER A 109 -7.35 -0.74 -5.01
CA SER A 109 -8.36 -0.33 -4.02
C SER A 109 -8.62 1.18 -4.06
N ALA A 110 -7.56 2.00 -4.10
CA ALA A 110 -7.69 3.45 -4.17
C ALA A 110 -8.31 3.91 -5.51
N ALA A 111 -7.90 3.32 -6.63
CA ALA A 111 -8.48 3.59 -7.95
C ALA A 111 -9.97 3.23 -8.00
N ALA A 112 -10.37 2.09 -7.42
CA ALA A 112 -11.78 1.69 -7.31
C ALA A 112 -12.60 2.67 -6.46
N ALA A 113 -11.98 3.30 -5.45
CA ALA A 113 -12.59 4.36 -4.65
C ALA A 113 -12.58 5.73 -5.35
N GLY A 114 -12.02 5.83 -6.57
CA GLY A 114 -11.98 7.03 -7.40
C GLY A 114 -10.76 7.93 -7.17
N ALA A 115 -9.68 7.41 -6.61
CA ALA A 115 -8.41 8.14 -6.59
C ALA A 115 -7.82 8.22 -8.01
N ASP A 116 -7.24 9.38 -8.34
CA ASP A 116 -6.57 9.64 -9.62
C ASP A 116 -5.03 9.58 -9.53
N TRP A 117 -4.50 9.70 -8.32
CA TRP A 117 -3.08 9.59 -8.02
C TRP A 117 -2.85 8.80 -6.74
N MET A 118 -1.77 8.02 -6.72
CA MET A 118 -1.22 7.43 -5.52
C MET A 118 0.04 8.16 -5.13
N LEU A 119 0.10 8.63 -3.90
CA LEU A 119 1.22 9.36 -3.31
C LEU A 119 1.83 8.56 -2.17
N LEU A 120 3.08 8.84 -1.86
CA LEU A 120 3.74 8.35 -0.66
C LEU A 120 4.92 9.24 -0.26
N GLU A 121 5.25 9.23 1.02
CA GLU A 121 6.53 9.68 1.55
C GLU A 121 7.37 8.46 1.93
N THR A 122 8.64 8.46 1.59
CA THR A 122 9.62 7.46 2.03
C THR A 122 10.95 8.17 2.32
N GLY A 123 11.90 7.48 2.91
CA GLY A 123 13.21 8.06 3.17
C GLY A 123 14.29 7.50 2.27
N GLN A 124 15.24 8.34 1.88
CA GLN A 124 16.40 7.93 1.06
C GLN A 124 17.13 6.70 1.62
N PRO A 125 17.32 6.52 2.95
CA PRO A 125 17.96 5.33 3.50
C PRO A 125 17.20 4.02 3.25
N GLN A 126 15.90 4.08 2.91
CA GLN A 126 15.09 2.90 2.59
C GLN A 126 15.28 2.45 1.13
N VAL A 127 16.49 2.12 0.74
CA VAL A 127 16.90 1.81 -0.66
C VAL A 127 15.97 0.79 -1.32
N ALA A 128 15.58 -0.27 -0.60
CA ALA A 128 14.69 -1.31 -1.13
C ALA A 128 13.28 -0.77 -1.43
N ALA A 129 12.74 0.09 -0.56
CA ALA A 129 11.43 0.72 -0.76
C ALA A 129 11.48 1.71 -1.93
N VAL A 130 12.51 2.54 -2.01
CA VAL A 130 12.73 3.47 -3.13
C VAL A 130 12.81 2.69 -4.45
N GLY A 131 13.58 1.60 -4.49
CA GLY A 131 13.68 0.72 -5.67
C GLY A 131 12.34 0.10 -6.06
N LEU A 132 11.53 -0.34 -5.09
CA LEU A 132 10.18 -0.84 -5.35
C LEU A 132 9.31 0.23 -6.02
N TYR A 133 9.20 1.41 -5.41
CA TYR A 133 8.34 2.47 -5.92
C TYR A 133 8.78 2.95 -7.30
N ARG A 134 10.06 3.22 -7.50
CA ARG A 134 10.61 3.63 -8.82
C ARG A 134 10.33 2.60 -9.90
N SER A 135 10.55 1.31 -9.62
CA SER A 135 10.26 0.22 -10.56
C SER A 135 8.77 -0.02 -10.78
N SER A 136 7.91 0.56 -9.96
CA SER A 136 6.45 0.56 -10.10
C SER A 136 5.90 1.83 -10.77
N GLY A 137 6.77 2.72 -11.28
CA GLY A 137 6.38 3.91 -12.02
C GLY A 137 6.18 5.18 -11.20
N PHE A 138 6.49 5.16 -9.90
CA PHE A 138 6.46 6.36 -9.07
C PHE A 138 7.58 7.32 -9.45
N VAL A 139 7.24 8.58 -9.59
CA VAL A 139 8.15 9.68 -9.90
C VAL A 139 8.17 10.70 -8.76
N ASP A 140 9.19 11.58 -8.75
CA ASP A 140 9.24 12.67 -7.78
C ASP A 140 8.06 13.63 -7.98
N VAL A 141 7.48 14.06 -6.87
CA VAL A 141 6.47 15.13 -6.82
C VAL A 141 6.90 16.20 -5.84
N GLU A 142 6.18 17.33 -5.82
CA GLU A 142 6.45 18.38 -4.83
C GLU A 142 6.40 17.80 -3.41
N PRO A 143 7.31 18.20 -2.50
CA PRO A 143 7.28 17.78 -1.11
C PRO A 143 5.92 18.04 -0.46
N PHE A 144 5.44 17.07 0.28
CA PHE A 144 4.16 17.16 0.97
C PHE A 144 4.21 16.36 2.29
N GLY A 145 3.21 16.58 3.14
CA GLY A 145 3.02 15.76 4.33
C GLY A 145 3.87 16.19 5.51
N HIS A 146 4.02 15.25 6.46
CA HIS A 146 4.64 15.51 7.76
C HIS A 146 6.15 15.75 7.64
N TYR A 147 6.79 15.11 6.67
CA TYR A 147 8.24 15.15 6.48
C TYR A 147 8.68 16.01 5.28
N ALA A 148 7.80 16.90 4.78
CA ALA A 148 8.10 17.74 3.61
C ALA A 148 9.42 18.52 3.70
N ASP A 149 9.78 18.98 4.90
CA ASP A 149 10.99 19.75 5.16
C ASP A 149 12.21 18.89 5.53
N SER A 150 12.06 17.57 5.60
CA SER A 150 13.17 16.68 5.93
C SER A 150 14.08 16.46 4.72
N PRO A 151 15.40 16.67 4.85
CA PRO A 151 16.35 16.46 3.75
C PRO A 151 16.49 14.97 3.34
N LEU A 152 16.02 14.06 4.19
CA LEU A 152 16.04 12.61 3.91
C LEU A 152 14.74 12.11 3.30
N ALA A 153 13.68 12.92 3.28
CA ALA A 153 12.38 12.50 2.73
C ALA A 153 12.37 12.54 1.21
N LEU A 154 11.67 11.60 0.63
CA LEU A 154 11.32 11.56 -0.79
C LEU A 154 9.80 11.54 -0.89
N SER A 155 9.24 12.50 -1.63
CA SER A 155 7.83 12.54 -1.99
C SER A 155 7.66 11.98 -3.38
N LEU A 156 6.94 10.88 -3.50
CA LEU A 156 6.75 10.15 -4.75
C LEU A 156 5.27 10.06 -5.10
N GLY A 157 4.98 10.05 -6.40
CA GLY A 157 3.62 9.93 -6.91
C GLY A 157 3.53 9.10 -8.18
N HIS A 158 2.39 8.48 -8.38
CA HIS A 158 2.05 7.68 -9.55
C HIS A 158 0.61 7.94 -9.97
N PRO A 159 0.31 8.28 -11.26
CA PRO A 159 -1.06 8.43 -11.72
C PRO A 159 -1.76 7.07 -11.74
N LEU A 160 -2.91 6.99 -11.08
CA LEU A 160 -3.75 5.80 -11.14
C LEU A 160 -4.60 5.86 -12.42
N ARG A 161 -4.62 4.76 -13.16
CA ARG A 161 -5.55 4.63 -14.28
C ARG A 161 -6.96 4.48 -13.68
N SER A 162 -7.87 5.38 -14.04
CA SER A 162 -9.28 5.15 -13.76
C SER A 162 -9.66 3.76 -14.28
N PRO A 163 -10.47 2.98 -13.54
CA PRO A 163 -11.02 1.74 -14.06
C PRO A 163 -11.69 2.08 -15.40
N GLN A 164 -11.14 1.59 -16.51
CA GLN A 164 -11.76 1.77 -17.82
C GLN A 164 -13.09 1.03 -17.73
N PRO A 165 -14.24 1.68 -18.00
CA PRO A 165 -15.50 0.95 -18.03
C PRO A 165 -15.31 -0.22 -18.99
N PRO A 166 -15.77 -1.43 -18.65
CA PRO A 166 -15.63 -2.59 -19.51
C PRO A 166 -16.21 -2.24 -20.87
N SER A 167 -15.38 -2.33 -21.92
CA SER A 167 -15.86 -2.30 -23.29
C SER A 167 -16.89 -3.44 -23.40
N ALA A 168 -18.17 -3.10 -23.51
CA ALA A 168 -19.21 -4.10 -23.66
C ALA A 168 -18.98 -4.90 -24.97
N PRO A 169 -19.34 -6.21 -25.07
CA PRO A 169 -19.84 -7.06 -23.98
C PRO A 169 -19.06 -8.37 -23.81
N ASP A 170 -18.74 -8.73 -22.61
CA ASP A 170 -18.84 -10.14 -22.25
C ASP A 170 -19.37 -10.21 -20.80
N ARG A 171 -20.66 -10.57 -20.69
CA ARG A 171 -21.33 -10.81 -19.42
C ARG A 171 -20.77 -12.09 -18.81
N ALA A 172 -19.75 -11.96 -17.97
CA ALA A 172 -19.50 -12.94 -16.93
C ALA A 172 -20.02 -12.34 -15.61
N GLU A 173 -21.12 -12.86 -15.13
CA GLU A 173 -21.67 -12.52 -13.82
C GLU A 173 -20.70 -13.01 -12.74
N TYR A 174 -20.01 -12.09 -12.07
CA TYR A 174 -19.32 -12.40 -10.82
C TYR A 174 -20.27 -12.14 -9.65
N PRO A 175 -20.53 -13.12 -8.79
CA PRO A 175 -21.36 -12.90 -7.62
C PRO A 175 -20.65 -11.94 -6.67
N ILE A 176 -21.30 -10.82 -6.38
CA ILE A 176 -20.91 -9.90 -5.33
C ILE A 176 -21.27 -10.57 -4.00
N SER A 177 -20.29 -11.17 -3.35
CA SER A 177 -20.40 -11.65 -1.98
C SER A 177 -19.53 -10.76 -1.10
N ASN A 178 -20.20 -9.99 -0.27
CA ASN A 178 -19.77 -9.31 0.95
C ASN A 178 -18.26 -9.13 1.20
N ASN A 179 -17.77 -7.92 0.89
CA ASN A 179 -16.68 -7.15 1.58
C ASN A 179 -15.34 -7.85 1.82
N VAL A 180 -14.97 -8.86 1.06
CA VAL A 180 -13.65 -9.50 1.14
C VAL A 180 -13.04 -9.53 -0.27
N MET A 181 -12.10 -8.62 -0.54
CA MET A 181 -11.29 -8.73 -1.75
C MET A 181 -10.17 -9.74 -1.47
N VAL A 182 -10.41 -11.00 -1.81
CA VAL A 182 -9.39 -12.05 -1.75
C VAL A 182 -8.63 -12.05 -3.08
N VAL A 183 -7.40 -11.57 -3.09
CA VAL A 183 -6.50 -11.74 -4.23
C VAL A 183 -5.64 -12.96 -3.95
N THR A 184 -6.04 -14.11 -4.47
CA THR A 184 -5.28 -15.35 -4.35
C THR A 184 -4.31 -15.48 -5.52
N TRP A 185 -3.01 -15.54 -5.23
CA TRP A 185 -1.99 -15.85 -6.23
C TRP A 185 -1.44 -17.25 -6.03
N ILE A 186 -1.64 -18.12 -7.03
CA ILE A 186 -1.00 -19.44 -7.10
C ILE A 186 0.30 -19.28 -7.88
N ARG A 187 1.43 -19.59 -7.27
CA ARG A 187 2.74 -19.60 -7.96
C ARG A 187 2.69 -20.60 -9.13
N PRO A 188 2.99 -20.19 -10.38
CA PRO A 188 3.17 -21.18 -11.44
C PRO A 188 4.39 -22.07 -11.11
N ARG A 189 4.23 -23.38 -11.26
CA ARG A 189 5.33 -24.35 -11.12
C ARG A 189 6.42 -23.97 -12.11
N SER A 190 7.66 -23.80 -11.62
CA SER A 190 8.84 -23.73 -12.47
C SER A 190 8.88 -25.02 -13.31
N ILE A 191 8.73 -24.88 -14.61
CA ILE A 191 9.07 -25.94 -15.56
C ILE A 191 10.59 -25.96 -15.61
N ARG A 192 11.19 -27.09 -15.27
CA ARG A 192 12.63 -27.36 -15.43
C ARG A 192 12.97 -27.50 -16.90
#